data_5c9a176928463a87f30c7d382c7022ea
#
_entry.id   5c9a176928463a87f30c7d382c7022ea
#
_cell.length_a   1.000
_cell.length_b   1.000
_cell.length_c   1.000
_cell.angle_alpha   90.00
_cell.angle_beta   90.00
_cell.angle_gamma   90.00
#
_symmetry.space_group_name_H-M   'P 1'
#
loop_
_entity.id
_entity.type
_entity.pdbx_description
1 polymer ?
#
loop_
_entity_poly.entity_id
_entity_poly.type
_entity_poly.pdbx_seq_one_letter_code
_entity_poly.pdbx_strand_id
1 'polypeptide(L)'
;MEYDYVVVGSGAGGGTVAARLAERGASVIVLEAGGDPRELSGGDPARPDGDCLPCDYDVPAFHVLACENDAIKWDFLVKHYADDERPVLYPRAGTLGGCTAHNAMIFVYPHDEDWQEIADLTGDASWRPDRMRRYFQRLERCSYRPLQRLLSRIGINPSRHGFDGWLRSELPRLSALTALEVFGPLLAEIVREFALDPNKLAKLRWFSEAGLDANDWRLVGQNSTGLRSVPLTTARHRRVGTRERLLDVARRTRGRLTVALNALATKVLFDERTRAVGVEYLEGRGLYR
;
A
#
# COMPACT_ATOMS: atom_id res chain seq x y z
N MET A 1 -3.35 -11.70 -29.20
CA MET A 1 -2.47 -10.54 -28.92
C MET A 1 -1.22 -11.07 -28.27
N GLU A 2 -0.08 -10.54 -28.60
CA GLU A 2 1.21 -10.96 -28.06
C GLU A 2 1.76 -9.84 -27.18
N TYR A 3 2.30 -10.22 -26.02
CA TYR A 3 2.87 -9.29 -25.03
C TYR A 3 4.22 -9.87 -24.57
N ASP A 4 5.16 -8.98 -24.21
CA ASP A 4 6.43 -9.42 -23.59
C ASP A 4 6.18 -10.01 -22.20
N TYR A 5 5.16 -9.46 -21.48
CA TYR A 5 4.80 -9.92 -20.14
C TYR A 5 3.29 -9.97 -19.93
N VAL A 6 2.83 -11.04 -19.30
CA VAL A 6 1.49 -11.16 -18.73
C VAL A 6 1.62 -11.14 -17.20
N VAL A 7 0.97 -10.19 -16.57
CA VAL A 7 0.95 -10.04 -15.11
C VAL A 7 -0.44 -10.42 -14.59
N VAL A 8 -0.52 -11.41 -13.73
CA VAL A 8 -1.78 -11.85 -13.11
C VAL A 8 -1.99 -11.10 -11.80
N GLY A 9 -3.06 -10.34 -11.73
CA GLY A 9 -3.45 -9.49 -10.61
C GLY A 9 -2.80 -8.11 -10.61
N SER A 10 -3.60 -7.11 -10.33
CA SER A 10 -3.24 -5.68 -10.30
C SER A 10 -2.86 -5.16 -8.91
N GLY A 11 -2.73 -6.05 -7.92
CA GLY A 11 -2.42 -5.71 -6.54
C GLY A 11 -1.04 -5.06 -6.35
N ALA A 12 -0.60 -4.92 -5.09
CA ALA A 12 0.62 -4.21 -4.70
C ALA A 12 1.87 -4.66 -5.47
N GLY A 13 2.07 -5.97 -5.61
CA GLY A 13 3.19 -6.55 -6.36
C GLY A 13 3.00 -6.43 -7.87
N GLY A 14 1.93 -7.03 -8.40
CA GLY A 14 1.68 -7.10 -9.85
C GLY A 14 1.55 -5.72 -10.48
N GLY A 15 0.76 -4.83 -9.89
CA GLY A 15 0.60 -3.46 -10.38
C GLY A 15 1.90 -2.67 -10.42
N THR A 16 2.76 -2.84 -9.42
CA THR A 16 4.07 -2.19 -9.37
C THR A 16 5.03 -2.73 -10.43
N VAL A 17 5.09 -4.06 -10.59
CA VAL A 17 5.96 -4.71 -11.59
C VAL A 17 5.50 -4.35 -13.01
N ALA A 18 4.21 -4.51 -13.31
CA ALA A 18 3.65 -4.19 -14.62
C ALA A 18 3.94 -2.75 -15.04
N ALA A 19 3.70 -1.80 -14.13
CA ALA A 19 3.99 -0.39 -14.38
C ALA A 19 5.48 -0.15 -14.69
N ARG A 20 6.39 -0.78 -13.94
CA ARG A 20 7.83 -0.63 -14.15
C ARG A 20 8.32 -1.26 -15.44
N LEU A 21 7.80 -2.40 -15.83
CA LEU A 21 8.14 -3.05 -17.11
C LEU A 21 7.70 -2.17 -18.29
N ALA A 22 6.47 -1.67 -18.25
CA ALA A 22 5.95 -0.79 -19.30
C ALA A 22 6.73 0.54 -19.43
N GLU A 23 7.13 1.15 -18.29
CA GLU A 23 7.98 2.33 -18.29
C GLU A 23 9.37 2.09 -18.89
N ARG A 24 9.84 0.83 -18.87
CA ARG A 24 11.10 0.41 -19.50
C ARG A 24 10.95 -0.01 -20.95
N GLY A 25 9.74 0.10 -21.50
CA GLY A 25 9.48 -0.13 -22.91
C GLY A 25 8.90 -1.49 -23.25
N ALA A 26 8.68 -2.37 -22.28
CA ALA A 26 8.04 -3.65 -22.51
C ALA A 26 6.55 -3.48 -22.81
N SER A 27 6.00 -4.37 -23.63
CA SER A 27 4.58 -4.57 -23.86
C SER A 27 4.01 -5.47 -22.76
N VAL A 28 3.09 -4.96 -21.95
CA VAL A 28 2.58 -5.63 -20.74
C VAL A 28 1.08 -5.66 -20.73
N ILE A 29 0.50 -6.82 -20.44
CA ILE A 29 -0.92 -6.94 -20.06
C ILE A 29 -1.04 -7.35 -18.60
N VAL A 30 -1.95 -6.68 -17.87
CA VAL A 30 -2.38 -7.07 -16.53
C VAL A 30 -3.76 -7.70 -16.63
N LEU A 31 -3.92 -8.92 -16.15
CA LEU A 31 -5.20 -9.61 -16.02
C LEU A 31 -5.70 -9.41 -14.57
N GLU A 32 -6.78 -8.66 -14.41
CA GLU A 32 -7.41 -8.41 -13.10
C GLU A 32 -8.80 -9.04 -13.06
N ALA A 33 -9.04 -9.89 -12.07
CA ALA A 33 -10.29 -10.63 -11.95
C ALA A 33 -11.51 -9.72 -11.66
N GLY A 34 -11.28 -8.58 -11.01
CA GLY A 34 -12.33 -7.63 -10.68
C GLY A 34 -12.41 -6.43 -11.61
N GLY A 35 -13.39 -5.57 -11.34
CA GLY A 35 -13.61 -4.30 -12.05
C GLY A 35 -12.85 -3.12 -11.40
N ASP A 36 -13.10 -1.91 -11.90
CA ASP A 36 -12.58 -0.68 -11.30
C ASP A 36 -13.46 -0.25 -10.10
N PRO A 37 -12.89 -0.08 -8.90
CA PRO A 37 -13.68 0.25 -7.70
C PRO A 37 -14.36 1.63 -7.76
N ARG A 38 -13.93 2.50 -8.67
CA ARG A 38 -14.60 3.81 -8.89
C ARG A 38 -15.71 3.77 -9.92
N GLU A 39 -15.76 2.72 -10.74
CA GLU A 39 -16.77 2.53 -11.78
C GLU A 39 -17.83 1.49 -11.39
N LEU A 40 -17.52 0.69 -10.36
CA LEU A 40 -18.47 -0.28 -9.83
C LEU A 40 -19.51 0.46 -8.99
N SER A 41 -20.77 0.15 -9.23
CA SER A 41 -21.84 0.37 -8.26
C SER A 41 -21.87 -0.83 -7.32
N GLY A 42 -21.87 -0.59 -6.06
CA GLY A 42 -21.90 -1.62 -5.04
C GLY A 42 -21.73 -1.02 -3.66
N GLY A 43 -22.58 -1.36 -2.75
CA GLY A 43 -22.57 -0.87 -1.40
C GLY A 43 -23.59 -1.63 -0.56
N ASP A 44 -23.69 -1.24 0.67
CA ASP A 44 -24.73 -1.74 1.56
C ASP A 44 -25.99 -0.90 1.35
N PRO A 45 -27.10 -1.48 0.84
CA PRO A 45 -28.35 -0.76 0.65
C PRO A 45 -28.98 -0.29 1.97
N ALA A 46 -28.52 -0.79 3.12
CA ALA A 46 -28.97 -0.35 4.43
C ALA A 46 -28.25 0.94 4.90
N ARG A 47 -27.22 1.39 4.17
CA ARG A 47 -26.51 2.64 4.52
C ARG A 47 -27.31 3.87 4.10
N PRO A 48 -27.35 4.92 4.96
CA PRO A 48 -28.10 6.14 4.66
C PRO A 48 -27.67 6.88 3.39
N ASP A 49 -26.41 6.76 3.01
CA ASP A 49 -25.79 7.37 1.83
C ASP A 49 -25.88 6.46 0.58
N GLY A 50 -26.53 5.30 0.71
CA GLY A 50 -26.68 4.35 -0.37
C GLY A 50 -25.37 3.70 -0.79
N ASP A 51 -25.30 3.33 -2.06
CA ASP A 51 -24.17 2.67 -2.67
C ASP A 51 -23.02 3.65 -2.93
N CYS A 52 -22.01 3.68 -2.06
CA CYS A 52 -20.89 4.60 -2.17
C CYS A 52 -19.51 3.91 -2.16
N LEU A 53 -19.34 2.84 -2.97
CA LEU A 53 -18.04 2.21 -3.12
C LEU A 53 -16.92 3.21 -3.51
N PRO A 54 -17.14 4.21 -4.41
CA PRO A 54 -16.12 5.23 -4.66
C PRO A 54 -15.73 6.04 -3.42
N CYS A 55 -16.66 6.30 -2.49
CA CYS A 55 -16.36 6.96 -1.23
C CYS A 55 -15.57 6.06 -0.29
N ASP A 56 -15.97 4.80 -0.15
CA ASP A 56 -15.28 3.79 0.66
C ASP A 56 -13.85 3.57 0.17
N TYR A 57 -13.67 3.61 -1.15
CA TYR A 57 -12.35 3.53 -1.76
C TYR A 57 -11.49 4.77 -1.46
N ASP A 58 -12.04 5.97 -1.64
CA ASP A 58 -11.28 7.22 -1.61
C ASP A 58 -10.93 7.67 -0.18
N VAL A 59 -11.85 7.48 0.78
CA VAL A 59 -11.75 8.06 2.12
C VAL A 59 -11.00 7.12 3.07
N PRO A 60 -9.85 7.53 3.65
CA PRO A 60 -9.06 6.67 4.52
C PRO A 60 -9.84 6.03 5.68
N ALA A 61 -10.75 6.77 6.30
CA ALA A 61 -11.54 6.28 7.43
C ALA A 61 -12.52 5.15 7.05
N PHE A 62 -12.84 4.99 5.77
CA PHE A 62 -13.82 4.01 5.26
C PHE A 62 -13.19 2.71 4.76
N HIS A 63 -11.90 2.50 5.01
CA HIS A 63 -11.22 1.28 4.57
C HIS A 63 -11.88 -0.02 5.05
N VAL A 64 -12.48 -0.03 6.25
CA VAL A 64 -13.22 -1.20 6.77
C VAL A 64 -14.45 -1.47 5.92
N LEU A 65 -15.20 -0.43 5.56
CA LEU A 65 -16.37 -0.54 4.68
C LEU A 65 -15.97 -1.07 3.29
N ALA A 66 -14.84 -0.61 2.77
CA ALA A 66 -14.29 -1.13 1.52
C ALA A 66 -13.88 -2.61 1.63
N CYS A 67 -13.36 -3.06 2.79
CA CYS A 67 -12.99 -4.47 3.01
C CYS A 67 -14.20 -5.42 2.97
N GLU A 68 -15.35 -4.94 3.42
CA GLU A 68 -16.59 -5.72 3.52
C GLU A 68 -17.51 -5.54 2.32
N ASN A 69 -17.16 -4.65 1.39
CA ASN A 69 -18.01 -4.35 0.23
C ASN A 69 -18.09 -5.55 -0.73
N ASP A 70 -19.29 -6.05 -0.92
CA ASP A 70 -19.58 -7.21 -1.76
C ASP A 70 -19.14 -7.02 -3.22
N ALA A 71 -19.08 -5.79 -3.72
CA ALA A 71 -18.68 -5.55 -5.11
C ALA A 71 -17.22 -5.86 -5.39
N ILE A 72 -16.36 -5.86 -4.36
CA ILE A 72 -14.90 -5.99 -4.54
C ILE A 72 -14.24 -7.05 -3.66
N LYS A 73 -14.93 -7.68 -2.71
CA LYS A 73 -14.31 -8.66 -1.81
C LYS A 73 -14.21 -10.05 -2.43
N TRP A 74 -13.18 -10.79 -2.05
CA TRP A 74 -13.14 -12.25 -2.13
C TRP A 74 -13.70 -12.83 -0.83
N ASP A 75 -14.54 -13.86 -0.91
CA ASP A 75 -15.12 -14.50 0.27
C ASP A 75 -14.24 -15.66 0.77
N PHE A 76 -13.00 -15.35 1.16
CA PHE A 76 -12.10 -16.34 1.73
C PHE A 76 -12.39 -16.58 3.21
N LEU A 77 -12.90 -17.78 3.51
CA LEU A 77 -13.01 -18.29 4.86
C LEU A 77 -11.81 -19.21 5.14
N VAL A 78 -10.91 -18.78 5.97
CA VAL A 78 -9.62 -19.45 6.23
C VAL A 78 -9.65 -20.07 7.62
N LYS A 79 -9.33 -21.35 7.71
CA LYS A 79 -8.99 -22.00 8.96
C LYS A 79 -7.49 -21.88 9.21
N HIS A 80 -7.11 -21.41 10.38
CA HIS A 80 -5.70 -21.20 10.72
C HIS A 80 -5.02 -22.52 11.05
N TYR A 81 -5.73 -23.42 11.74
CA TYR A 81 -5.32 -24.78 12.05
C TYR A 81 -6.37 -25.76 11.55
N ALA A 82 -5.95 -27.00 11.29
CA ALA A 82 -6.83 -28.04 10.74
C ALA A 82 -8.06 -28.35 11.62
N ASP A 83 -7.88 -28.22 12.92
CA ASP A 83 -8.87 -28.51 13.97
C ASP A 83 -9.70 -27.29 14.38
N ASP A 84 -9.48 -26.13 13.77
CA ASP A 84 -10.31 -24.95 14.06
C ASP A 84 -11.76 -25.24 13.69
N GLU A 85 -12.67 -25.06 14.65
CA GLU A 85 -14.10 -25.23 14.41
C GLU A 85 -14.69 -24.14 13.52
N ARG A 86 -14.16 -22.91 13.64
CA ARG A 86 -14.69 -21.73 12.94
C ARG A 86 -13.64 -21.11 12.02
N PRO A 87 -13.94 -20.95 10.73
CA PRO A 87 -13.10 -20.18 9.83
C PRO A 87 -13.18 -18.69 10.13
N VAL A 88 -12.12 -17.97 9.82
CA VAL A 88 -12.05 -16.52 9.90
C VAL A 88 -12.16 -15.93 8.50
N LEU A 89 -12.95 -14.88 8.33
CA LEU A 89 -12.96 -14.12 7.08
C LEU A 89 -11.59 -13.47 6.89
N TYR A 90 -10.96 -13.79 5.77
CA TYR A 90 -9.65 -13.22 5.38
C TYR A 90 -9.83 -12.22 4.25
N PRO A 91 -9.94 -10.91 4.55
CA PRO A 91 -10.30 -9.91 3.54
C PRO A 91 -9.28 -9.84 2.41
N ARG A 92 -9.73 -10.02 1.18
CA ARG A 92 -8.97 -9.80 -0.06
C ARG A 92 -9.86 -9.08 -1.07
N ALA A 93 -9.27 -8.22 -1.88
CA ALA A 93 -10.02 -7.49 -2.89
C ALA A 93 -9.79 -8.07 -4.29
N GLY A 94 -10.90 -8.40 -4.96
CA GLY A 94 -10.98 -8.71 -6.39
C GLY A 94 -11.37 -7.46 -7.16
N THR A 95 -10.46 -6.53 -7.31
CA THR A 95 -10.70 -5.26 -7.99
C THR A 95 -9.39 -4.64 -8.46
N LEU A 96 -9.45 -3.69 -9.38
CA LEU A 96 -8.27 -2.95 -9.85
C LEU A 96 -7.55 -2.28 -8.66
N GLY A 97 -6.30 -2.69 -8.46
CA GLY A 97 -5.50 -2.30 -7.31
C GLY A 97 -5.37 -3.39 -6.24
N GLY A 98 -6.15 -4.47 -6.33
CA GLY A 98 -6.14 -5.54 -5.33
C GLY A 98 -6.30 -4.99 -3.91
N CYS A 99 -5.63 -5.56 -2.94
CA CYS A 99 -5.72 -5.11 -1.54
C CYS A 99 -5.24 -3.65 -1.30
N THR A 100 -4.57 -3.00 -2.24
CA THR A 100 -4.31 -1.56 -2.14
C THR A 100 -5.58 -0.72 -2.29
N ALA A 101 -6.68 -1.31 -2.79
CA ALA A 101 -7.97 -0.66 -2.92
C ALA A 101 -8.79 -0.59 -1.61
N HIS A 102 -8.46 -1.43 -0.62
CA HIS A 102 -9.22 -1.48 0.65
C HIS A 102 -8.34 -1.48 1.91
N ASN A 103 -7.02 -1.44 1.79
CA ASN A 103 -6.14 -1.35 2.96
C ASN A 103 -6.32 -0.02 3.71
N ALA A 104 -5.84 0.05 4.95
CA ALA A 104 -5.88 1.25 5.77
C ALA A 104 -4.95 2.39 5.31
N MET A 105 -4.28 2.21 4.17
CA MET A 105 -3.30 3.17 3.59
C MET A 105 -2.12 3.49 4.49
N ILE A 106 -1.95 2.81 5.60
CA ILE A 106 -0.81 3.00 6.50
C ILE A 106 0.48 2.71 5.75
N PHE A 107 1.41 3.67 5.82
CA PHE A 107 2.69 3.60 5.13
C PHE A 107 3.83 3.69 6.15
N VAL A 108 4.10 2.59 6.81
CA VAL A 108 5.18 2.46 7.79
C VAL A 108 6.23 1.50 7.24
N TYR A 109 7.49 1.92 7.33
CA TYR A 109 8.61 1.10 6.92
C TYR A 109 8.89 0.05 8.01
N PRO A 110 9.05 -1.23 7.66
CA PRO A 110 9.46 -2.25 8.61
C PRO A 110 10.81 -1.93 9.26
N HIS A 111 11.05 -2.42 10.46
CA HIS A 111 12.33 -2.25 11.14
C HIS A 111 13.47 -2.95 10.39
N ASP A 112 14.68 -2.50 10.61
CA ASP A 112 15.85 -3.08 9.94
C ASP A 112 16.05 -4.55 10.33
N GLU A 113 15.66 -4.93 11.55
CA GLU A 113 15.71 -6.32 12.02
C GLU A 113 14.78 -7.24 11.23
N ASP A 114 13.58 -6.78 10.86
CA ASP A 114 12.63 -7.57 10.05
C ASP A 114 13.25 -7.97 8.70
N TRP A 115 13.97 -7.04 8.08
CA TRP A 115 14.63 -7.30 6.81
C TRP A 115 15.88 -8.16 6.98
N GLN A 116 16.62 -7.99 8.07
CA GLN A 116 17.79 -8.79 8.35
C GLN A 116 17.40 -10.25 8.61
N GLU A 117 16.32 -10.49 9.36
CA GLU A 117 15.78 -11.83 9.58
C GLU A 117 15.43 -12.53 8.27
N ILE A 118 14.77 -11.84 7.33
CA ILE A 118 14.46 -12.40 6.00
C ILE A 118 15.75 -12.71 5.25
N ALA A 119 16.74 -11.82 5.28
CA ALA A 119 18.02 -12.04 4.62
C ALA A 119 18.76 -13.27 5.17
N ASP A 120 18.74 -13.44 6.48
CA ASP A 120 19.39 -14.55 7.17
C ASP A 120 18.65 -15.88 6.93
N LEU A 121 17.31 -15.85 6.97
CA LEU A 121 16.48 -17.03 6.74
C LEU A 121 16.58 -17.55 5.28
N THR A 122 16.65 -16.64 4.34
CA THR A 122 16.71 -16.99 2.90
C THR A 122 18.13 -17.16 2.37
N GLY A 123 19.15 -16.67 3.08
CA GLY A 123 20.52 -16.56 2.60
C GLY A 123 20.70 -15.54 1.46
N ASP A 124 19.68 -14.73 1.16
CA ASP A 124 19.69 -13.76 0.07
C ASP A 124 19.98 -12.35 0.58
N ALA A 125 21.21 -11.87 0.34
CA ALA A 125 21.65 -10.53 0.72
C ALA A 125 20.88 -9.39 0.02
N SER A 126 20.02 -9.68 -0.96
CA SER A 126 19.16 -8.64 -1.59
C SER A 126 18.11 -8.09 -0.63
N TRP A 127 17.76 -8.86 0.42
CA TRP A 127 16.83 -8.47 1.48
C TRP A 127 17.45 -7.60 2.58
N ARG A 128 18.76 -7.34 2.55
CA ARG A 128 19.41 -6.51 3.59
C ARG A 128 18.73 -5.14 3.75
N PRO A 129 18.67 -4.61 4.98
CA PRO A 129 17.98 -3.36 5.31
C PRO A 129 18.38 -2.18 4.42
N ASP A 130 19.67 -2.02 4.14
CA ASP A 130 20.18 -0.93 3.30
C ASP A 130 19.68 -1.01 1.84
N ARG A 131 19.47 -2.22 1.33
CA ARG A 131 18.91 -2.44 -0.01
C ARG A 131 17.41 -2.20 -0.05
N MET A 132 16.70 -2.71 0.96
CA MET A 132 15.27 -2.51 1.10
C MET A 132 14.94 -1.02 1.29
N ARG A 133 15.74 -0.30 2.08
CA ARG A 133 15.61 1.15 2.21
C ARG A 133 15.70 1.89 0.88
N ARG A 134 16.60 1.49 -0.02
CA ARG A 134 16.70 2.08 -1.37
C ARG A 134 15.46 1.82 -2.22
N TYR A 135 14.87 0.63 -2.12
CA TYR A 135 13.60 0.35 -2.82
C TYR A 135 12.47 1.20 -2.25
N PHE A 136 12.41 1.37 -0.94
CA PHE A 136 11.44 2.23 -0.28
C PHE A 136 11.57 3.69 -0.74
N GLN A 137 12.79 4.24 -0.76
CA GLN A 137 13.06 5.58 -1.28
C GLN A 137 12.64 5.75 -2.76
N ARG A 138 12.81 4.71 -3.58
CA ARG A 138 12.37 4.73 -4.98
C ARG A 138 10.86 4.62 -5.14
N LEU A 139 10.18 4.07 -4.17
CA LEU A 139 8.73 3.92 -4.14
C LEU A 139 8.04 5.20 -3.67
N GLU A 140 8.58 5.79 -2.60
CA GLU A 140 7.97 6.89 -1.86
C GLU A 140 8.06 8.25 -2.59
N ARG A 141 6.97 9.02 -2.46
CA ARG A 141 6.93 10.46 -2.74
C ARG A 141 6.46 11.19 -1.49
N CYS A 142 7.39 11.39 -0.56
CA CYS A 142 7.12 12.08 0.70
C CYS A 142 6.68 13.52 0.46
N SER A 143 5.49 13.90 0.96
CA SER A 143 4.93 15.24 0.79
C SER A 143 4.94 16.09 2.08
N TYR A 144 5.21 15.48 3.22
CA TYR A 144 5.19 16.16 4.52
C TYR A 144 6.55 16.64 5.01
N ARG A 145 7.61 16.50 4.20
CA ARG A 145 8.97 17.00 4.46
C ARG A 145 9.45 17.95 3.34
N PRO A 146 8.78 19.10 3.13
CA PRO A 146 9.04 19.94 1.95
C PRO A 146 10.45 20.53 1.92
N LEU A 147 11.02 20.91 3.07
CA LEU A 147 12.38 21.42 3.16
C LEU A 147 13.41 20.33 2.80
N GLN A 148 13.23 19.12 3.32
CA GLN A 148 14.12 18.00 3.00
C GLN A 148 14.00 17.57 1.54
N ARG A 149 12.82 17.67 0.94
CA ARG A 149 12.66 17.50 -0.50
C ARG A 149 13.47 18.50 -1.32
N LEU A 150 13.54 19.76 -0.86
CA LEU A 150 14.38 20.75 -1.53
C LEU A 150 15.87 20.42 -1.38
N LEU A 151 16.30 20.08 -0.16
CA LEU A 151 17.69 19.69 0.14
C LEU A 151 18.12 18.41 -0.59
N SER A 152 17.21 17.48 -0.80
CA SER A 152 17.50 16.22 -1.51
C SER A 152 17.94 16.45 -2.96
N ARG A 153 17.54 17.57 -3.60
CA ARG A 153 17.97 17.93 -4.95
C ARG A 153 19.46 18.27 -5.04
N ILE A 154 20.07 18.64 -3.92
CA ILE A 154 21.51 18.90 -3.79
C ILE A 154 22.23 17.76 -3.03
N GLY A 155 21.61 16.59 -2.93
CA GLY A 155 22.20 15.41 -2.31
C GLY A 155 22.07 15.32 -0.79
N ILE A 156 21.41 16.26 -0.12
CA ILE A 156 21.23 16.28 1.33
C ILE A 156 19.87 15.68 1.70
N ASN A 157 19.88 14.46 2.22
CA ASN A 157 18.65 13.74 2.62
C ASN A 157 18.81 13.11 4.03
N PRO A 158 18.70 13.91 5.09
CA PRO A 158 19.01 13.45 6.45
C PRO A 158 18.02 12.40 7.00
N SER A 159 16.78 12.38 6.52
CA SER A 159 15.77 11.39 6.93
C SER A 159 15.73 10.15 6.05
N ARG A 160 16.44 10.15 4.94
CA ARG A 160 16.43 9.08 3.93
C ARG A 160 15.04 8.72 3.41
N HIS A 161 14.16 9.72 3.27
CA HIS A 161 12.90 9.58 2.56
C HIS A 161 13.08 9.53 1.04
N GLY A 162 12.09 8.95 0.35
CA GLY A 162 11.92 9.11 -1.09
C GLY A 162 11.09 10.35 -1.43
N PHE A 163 11.48 11.10 -2.46
CA PHE A 163 10.77 12.32 -2.87
C PHE A 163 10.24 12.27 -4.30
N ASP A 164 10.74 11.33 -5.12
CA ASP A 164 10.47 11.25 -6.56
C ASP A 164 9.76 9.95 -6.97
N GLY A 165 9.34 9.16 -5.99
CA GLY A 165 8.58 7.93 -6.22
C GLY A 165 7.15 8.20 -6.72
N TRP A 166 6.44 7.14 -7.02
CA TRP A 166 5.05 7.23 -7.48
C TRP A 166 4.03 7.18 -6.33
N LEU A 167 4.38 6.51 -5.21
CA LEU A 167 3.50 6.32 -4.06
C LEU A 167 3.61 7.52 -3.13
N ARG A 168 2.63 8.40 -3.22
CA ARG A 168 2.61 9.60 -2.39
C ARG A 168 2.26 9.26 -0.94
N SER A 169 3.01 9.85 -0.01
CA SER A 169 2.76 9.77 1.42
C SER A 169 2.43 11.15 2.00
N GLU A 170 1.39 11.20 2.83
CA GLU A 170 0.91 12.40 3.53
C GLU A 170 0.68 12.08 5.01
N LEU A 171 0.80 13.07 5.89
CA LEU A 171 0.33 12.93 7.27
C LEU A 171 -1.18 13.20 7.34
N PRO A 172 -1.92 12.49 8.20
CA PRO A 172 -3.31 12.82 8.49
C PRO A 172 -3.41 14.24 9.06
N ARG A 173 -4.52 14.90 8.80
CA ARG A 173 -4.75 16.24 9.37
C ARG A 173 -5.01 16.15 10.87
N LEU A 174 -4.27 16.91 11.64
CA LEU A 174 -4.42 16.95 13.10
C LEU A 174 -5.85 17.39 13.53
N SER A 175 -6.49 18.22 12.71
CA SER A 175 -7.88 18.65 12.91
C SER A 175 -8.90 17.51 12.87
N ALA A 176 -8.60 16.40 12.22
CA ALA A 176 -9.45 15.21 12.26
C ALA A 176 -9.33 14.46 13.61
N LEU A 177 -8.19 14.58 14.29
CA LEU A 177 -7.95 13.96 15.59
C LEU A 177 -8.59 14.79 16.74
N THR A 178 -8.59 16.11 16.61
CA THR A 178 -9.18 17.01 17.64
C THR A 178 -10.71 16.99 17.64
N ALA A 179 -11.34 16.51 16.56
CA ALA A 179 -12.78 16.35 16.47
C ALA A 179 -13.32 15.11 17.23
N LEU A 180 -12.43 14.21 17.68
CA LEU A 180 -12.81 13.04 18.45
C LEU A 180 -12.63 13.35 19.95
N GLU A 181 -13.74 13.49 20.69
CA GLU A 181 -13.76 13.73 22.14
C GLU A 181 -12.89 12.75 22.95
N VAL A 182 -12.65 11.57 22.41
CA VAL A 182 -11.81 10.52 22.99
C VAL A 182 -10.31 10.86 22.97
N PHE A 183 -9.83 11.67 22.03
CA PHE A 183 -8.40 11.98 21.88
C PHE A 183 -7.88 13.05 22.85
N GLY A 184 -8.74 13.92 23.34
CA GLY A 184 -8.34 14.97 24.29
C GLY A 184 -7.74 14.39 25.59
N PRO A 185 -8.44 13.48 26.29
CA PRO A 185 -7.93 12.83 27.49
C PRO A 185 -6.67 12.01 27.24
N LEU A 186 -6.61 11.25 26.12
CA LEU A 186 -5.44 10.46 25.75
C LEU A 186 -4.21 11.33 25.47
N LEU A 187 -4.40 12.46 24.77
CA LEU A 187 -3.32 13.41 24.49
C LEU A 187 -2.82 14.07 25.79
N ALA A 188 -3.72 14.41 26.70
CA ALA A 188 -3.37 14.98 28.01
C ALA A 188 -2.54 14.00 28.84
N GLU A 189 -2.89 12.69 28.82
CA GLU A 189 -2.13 11.67 29.53
C GLU A 189 -0.74 11.46 28.92
N ILE A 190 -0.63 11.44 27.59
CA ILE A 190 0.66 11.35 26.88
C ILE A 190 1.55 12.55 27.23
N VAL A 191 1.01 13.76 27.28
CA VAL A 191 1.75 14.96 27.66
C VAL A 191 2.17 14.89 29.12
N ARG A 192 1.31 14.39 30.01
CA ARG A 192 1.61 14.19 31.43
C ARG A 192 2.75 13.19 31.62
N GLU A 193 2.67 12.02 30.99
CA GLU A 193 3.74 11.01 31.05
C GLU A 193 5.06 11.55 30.53
N PHE A 194 5.04 12.27 29.40
CA PHE A 194 6.22 12.91 28.86
C PHE A 194 6.82 13.94 29.83
N ALA A 195 6.00 14.75 30.48
CA ALA A 195 6.45 15.78 31.43
C ALA A 195 7.10 15.18 32.68
N LEU A 196 6.67 13.99 33.09
CA LEU A 196 7.19 13.27 34.25
C LEU A 196 8.42 12.40 33.93
N ASP A 197 8.76 12.22 32.64
CA ASP A 197 9.88 11.37 32.24
C ASP A 197 11.23 12.01 32.63
N PRO A 198 12.09 11.31 33.42
CA PRO A 198 13.40 11.81 33.79
C PRO A 198 14.35 12.02 32.61
N ASN A 199 14.10 11.35 31.48
CA ASN A 199 14.87 11.44 30.25
C ASN A 199 14.28 12.39 29.21
N LYS A 200 13.35 13.30 29.62
CA LYS A 200 12.64 14.20 28.72
C LYS A 200 13.55 15.06 27.82
N LEU A 201 14.72 15.48 28.32
CA LEU A 201 15.67 16.26 27.52
C LEU A 201 16.30 15.45 26.40
N ALA A 202 16.66 14.19 26.66
CA ALA A 202 17.15 13.29 25.62
C ALA A 202 16.06 12.99 24.59
N LYS A 203 14.82 12.78 25.05
CA LYS A 203 13.65 12.59 24.18
C LYS A 203 13.30 13.84 23.38
N LEU A 204 13.43 15.05 23.95
CA LEU A 204 13.27 16.32 23.24
C LEU A 204 14.32 16.52 22.15
N ARG A 205 15.57 16.22 22.45
CA ARG A 205 16.63 16.26 21.45
C ARG A 205 16.34 15.30 20.31
N TRP A 206 15.96 14.09 20.66
CA TRP A 206 15.60 13.05 19.69
C TRP A 206 14.35 13.43 18.86
N PHE A 207 13.36 14.03 19.50
CA PHE A 207 12.18 14.61 18.84
C PHE A 207 12.57 15.72 17.85
N SER A 208 13.54 16.57 18.18
CA SER A 208 14.02 17.62 17.28
C SER A 208 14.78 17.07 16.07
N GLU A 209 15.45 15.91 16.20
CA GLU A 209 16.23 15.28 15.13
C GLU A 209 15.40 14.44 14.18
N ALA A 210 14.58 13.55 14.69
CA ALA A 210 13.76 12.61 13.91
C ALA A 210 12.27 12.98 13.89
N GLY A 211 11.81 13.74 14.86
CA GLY A 211 10.41 14.10 15.04
C GLY A 211 9.54 12.90 15.43
N LEU A 212 8.26 12.97 15.08
CA LEU A 212 7.30 11.87 15.23
C LEU A 212 7.23 10.96 14.00
N ASP A 213 8.16 11.05 13.10
CA ASP A 213 8.11 10.38 11.80
C ASP A 213 8.45 8.89 11.92
N ALA A 214 7.45 8.03 11.76
CA ALA A 214 7.64 6.58 11.83
C ALA A 214 8.64 6.04 10.81
N ASN A 215 8.86 6.76 9.71
CA ASN A 215 9.72 6.33 8.60
C ASN A 215 11.13 6.93 8.62
N ASP A 216 11.47 7.74 9.63
CA ASP A 216 12.85 8.22 9.76
C ASP A 216 13.80 7.04 9.99
N TRP A 217 14.86 6.95 9.16
CA TRP A 217 15.76 5.80 9.18
C TRP A 217 16.43 5.53 10.53
N ARG A 218 16.63 6.58 11.34
CA ARG A 218 17.22 6.45 12.68
C ARG A 218 16.30 5.72 13.64
N LEU A 219 14.98 5.95 13.51
CA LEU A 219 13.96 5.27 14.29
C LEU A 219 13.79 3.83 13.87
N VAL A 220 13.77 3.61 12.55
CA VAL A 220 13.65 2.29 11.94
C VAL A 220 14.86 1.42 12.30
N GLY A 221 16.09 1.96 12.21
CA GLY A 221 17.31 1.22 12.51
C GLY A 221 17.55 0.95 14.00
N GLN A 222 16.82 1.61 14.89
CA GLN A 222 16.94 1.41 16.35
C GLN A 222 15.78 0.58 16.92
N ASN A 223 14.90 0.04 16.09
CA ASN A 223 13.66 -0.66 16.51
C ASN A 223 12.89 0.12 17.58
N SER A 224 12.84 1.44 17.44
CA SER A 224 12.38 2.30 18.52
C SER A 224 10.85 2.27 18.64
N THR A 225 10.40 2.12 19.89
CA THR A 225 8.99 2.21 20.27
C THR A 225 8.60 3.63 20.70
N GLY A 226 7.32 3.93 20.74
CA GLY A 226 6.78 5.20 21.24
C GLY A 226 5.73 5.81 20.31
N LEU A 227 5.30 7.03 20.65
CA LEU A 227 4.32 7.78 19.84
C LEU A 227 4.93 8.18 18.50
N ARG A 228 4.22 7.89 17.42
CA ARG A 228 4.62 8.20 16.05
C ARG A 228 3.44 8.77 15.24
N SER A 229 3.75 9.66 14.35
CA SER A 229 2.85 10.01 13.26
C SER A 229 2.88 8.91 12.21
N VAL A 230 1.71 8.42 11.85
CA VAL A 230 1.57 7.37 10.83
C VAL A 230 1.26 8.01 9.49
N PRO A 231 2.20 8.02 8.53
CA PRO A 231 1.92 8.50 7.19
C PRO A 231 0.94 7.57 6.46
N LEU A 232 0.14 8.16 5.58
CA LEU A 232 -0.83 7.45 4.75
C LEU A 232 -0.47 7.56 3.27
N THR A 233 -0.75 6.52 2.49
CA THR A 233 -0.62 6.54 1.03
C THR A 233 -1.80 7.28 0.40
N THR A 234 -1.76 8.59 0.51
CA THR A 234 -2.80 9.49 0.00
C THR A 234 -2.23 10.62 -0.85
N ALA A 235 -3.08 11.17 -1.70
CA ALA A 235 -2.84 12.41 -2.41
C ALA A 235 -4.07 13.31 -2.25
N ARG A 236 -3.88 14.49 -1.64
CA ARG A 236 -5.00 15.37 -1.29
C ARG A 236 -6.06 14.64 -0.43
N HIS A 237 -5.57 13.83 0.50
CA HIS A 237 -6.36 13.01 1.43
C HIS A 237 -7.26 11.95 0.78
N ARG A 238 -7.00 11.57 -0.47
CA ARG A 238 -7.63 10.46 -1.16
C ARG A 238 -6.64 9.33 -1.38
N ARG A 239 -7.11 8.10 -1.38
CA ARG A 239 -6.29 6.89 -1.62
C ARG A 239 -5.42 7.02 -2.86
N VAL A 240 -4.18 6.57 -2.72
CA VAL A 240 -3.26 6.30 -3.83
C VAL A 240 -2.77 4.86 -3.69
N GLY A 241 -2.98 4.08 -4.73
CA GLY A 241 -2.57 2.69 -4.79
C GLY A 241 -2.09 2.30 -6.18
N THR A 242 -2.02 1.00 -6.43
CA THR A 242 -1.59 0.48 -7.73
C THR A 242 -2.61 0.73 -8.84
N ARG A 243 -3.90 0.95 -8.50
CA ARG A 243 -4.89 1.43 -9.46
C ARG A 243 -4.45 2.74 -10.12
N GLU A 244 -4.17 3.77 -9.32
CA GLU A 244 -3.72 5.08 -9.81
C GLU A 244 -2.42 4.96 -10.60
N ARG A 245 -1.51 4.10 -10.14
CA ARG A 245 -0.25 3.83 -10.79
C ARG A 245 -0.42 3.22 -12.18
N LEU A 246 -1.23 2.17 -12.30
CA LEU A 246 -1.47 1.46 -13.56
C LEU A 246 -2.15 2.38 -14.58
N LEU A 247 -3.21 3.09 -14.16
CA LEU A 247 -3.93 4.01 -15.05
C LEU A 247 -3.05 5.18 -15.52
N ASP A 248 -2.20 5.71 -14.65
CA ASP A 248 -1.25 6.76 -15.02
C ASP A 248 -0.22 6.26 -16.04
N VAL A 249 0.38 5.08 -15.79
CA VAL A 249 1.39 4.50 -16.68
C VAL A 249 0.77 4.09 -18.03
N ALA A 250 -0.42 3.49 -18.03
CA ALA A 250 -1.11 3.13 -19.27
C ALA A 250 -1.30 4.35 -20.19
N ARG A 251 -1.72 5.50 -19.61
CA ARG A 251 -1.85 6.75 -20.36
C ARG A 251 -0.52 7.27 -20.90
N ARG A 252 0.54 7.26 -20.05
CA ARG A 252 1.85 7.83 -20.42
C ARG A 252 2.62 6.98 -21.42
N THR A 253 2.46 5.66 -21.37
CA THR A 253 3.23 4.73 -22.21
C THR A 253 2.57 4.39 -23.55
N ARG A 254 1.44 5.05 -23.88
CA ARG A 254 0.76 4.98 -25.19
C ARG A 254 0.53 3.54 -25.65
N GLY A 255 -0.11 2.73 -24.81
CA GLY A 255 -0.50 1.35 -25.16
C GLY A 255 0.51 0.26 -24.85
N ARG A 256 1.66 0.58 -24.22
CA ARG A 256 2.58 -0.46 -23.73
C ARG A 256 2.04 -1.20 -22.50
N LEU A 257 1.11 -0.61 -21.77
CA LEU A 257 0.44 -1.22 -20.64
C LEU A 257 -1.05 -1.33 -20.92
N THR A 258 -1.54 -2.55 -21.00
CA THR A 258 -2.95 -2.88 -21.09
C THR A 258 -3.42 -3.42 -19.74
N VAL A 259 -4.60 -3.01 -19.29
CA VAL A 259 -5.25 -3.57 -18.10
C VAL A 259 -6.57 -4.19 -18.54
N ALA A 260 -6.65 -5.51 -18.48
CA ALA A 260 -7.86 -6.26 -18.73
C ALA A 260 -8.59 -6.49 -17.40
N LEU A 261 -9.73 -5.84 -17.22
CA LEU A 261 -10.60 -5.99 -16.04
C LEU A 261 -11.61 -7.13 -16.27
N ASN A 262 -12.11 -7.67 -15.16
CA ASN A 262 -13.02 -8.82 -15.16
C ASN A 262 -12.43 -10.02 -15.95
N ALA A 263 -11.13 -10.20 -15.86
CA ALA A 263 -10.33 -11.22 -16.52
C ALA A 263 -9.71 -12.13 -15.45
N LEU A 264 -10.40 -13.22 -15.14
CA LEU A 264 -9.97 -14.22 -14.15
C LEU A 264 -8.99 -15.20 -14.79
N ALA A 265 -7.70 -15.08 -14.47
CA ALA A 265 -6.71 -16.03 -14.93
C ALA A 265 -6.95 -17.42 -14.30
N THR A 266 -7.02 -18.46 -15.13
CA THR A 266 -7.33 -19.82 -14.72
C THR A 266 -6.13 -20.75 -14.82
N LYS A 267 -5.23 -20.51 -15.80
CA LYS A 267 -4.10 -21.40 -16.03
C LYS A 267 -2.94 -20.68 -16.73
N VAL A 268 -1.72 -20.99 -16.31
CA VAL A 268 -0.52 -20.63 -17.07
C VAL A 268 -0.22 -21.78 -18.02
N LEU A 269 -0.01 -21.47 -19.30
CA LEU A 269 0.31 -22.41 -20.35
C LEU A 269 1.83 -22.48 -20.52
N PHE A 270 2.36 -23.69 -20.53
CA PHE A 270 3.79 -23.95 -20.72
C PHE A 270 4.04 -24.77 -21.98
N ASP A 271 5.17 -24.53 -22.65
CA ASP A 271 5.64 -25.39 -23.72
C ASP A 271 6.37 -26.67 -23.17
N GLU A 272 6.81 -27.53 -24.05
CA GLU A 272 7.55 -28.76 -23.70
C GLU A 272 8.87 -28.49 -22.95
N ARG A 273 9.39 -27.27 -23.01
CA ARG A 273 10.62 -26.82 -22.33
C ARG A 273 10.32 -26.06 -21.03
N THR A 274 9.13 -26.16 -20.51
CA THR A 274 8.67 -25.48 -19.27
C THR A 274 8.71 -23.95 -19.35
N ARG A 275 8.66 -23.36 -20.55
CA ARG A 275 8.55 -21.89 -20.71
C ARG A 275 7.09 -21.50 -20.75
N ALA A 276 6.73 -20.45 -19.99
CA ALA A 276 5.40 -19.87 -20.06
C ALA A 276 5.17 -19.25 -21.46
N VAL A 277 4.13 -19.72 -22.14
CA VAL A 277 3.78 -19.30 -23.52
C VAL A 277 2.43 -18.60 -23.57
N GLY A 278 1.66 -18.59 -22.50
CA GLY A 278 0.37 -17.92 -22.42
C GLY A 278 -0.30 -18.06 -21.08
N VAL A 279 -1.43 -17.37 -20.95
CA VAL A 279 -2.33 -17.48 -19.79
C VAL A 279 -3.75 -17.63 -20.33
N GLU A 280 -4.44 -18.65 -19.84
CA GLU A 280 -5.87 -18.84 -20.05
C GLU A 280 -6.63 -18.03 -19.00
N TYR A 281 -7.68 -17.36 -19.40
CA TYR A 281 -8.54 -16.59 -18.50
C TYR A 281 -9.99 -16.60 -18.92
N LEU A 282 -10.88 -16.39 -17.97
CA LEU A 282 -12.31 -16.21 -18.18
C LEU A 282 -12.66 -14.72 -18.11
N GLU A 283 -13.52 -14.28 -19.02
CA GLU A 283 -14.07 -12.92 -19.02
C GLU A 283 -15.45 -12.90 -18.36
N GLY A 284 -15.63 -12.04 -17.38
CA GLY A 284 -16.91 -11.87 -16.71
C GLY A 284 -16.78 -11.23 -15.34
N ARG A 285 -17.85 -10.56 -14.90
CA ARG A 285 -17.90 -9.92 -13.59
C ARG A 285 -18.14 -10.96 -12.48
N GLY A 286 -17.41 -10.84 -11.39
CA GLY A 286 -17.64 -11.62 -10.18
C GLY A 286 -17.33 -13.12 -10.31
N LEU A 287 -16.57 -13.55 -11.32
CA LEU A 287 -16.21 -14.97 -11.53
C LEU A 287 -15.33 -15.56 -10.41
N TYR A 288 -14.84 -14.72 -9.53
CA TYR A 288 -14.00 -15.10 -8.38
C TYR A 288 -14.79 -15.30 -7.07
N ARG A 289 -16.11 -15.31 -7.15
CA ARG A 289 -17.03 -15.52 -6.00
C ARG A 289 -17.70 -16.87 -6.06
#